data_a7ec9b536c7672f82e301f4982f67a6f
#
_entry.id   a7ec9b536c7672f82e301f4982f67a6f
#
_cell.length_a   1.000
_cell.length_b   1.000
_cell.length_c   1.000
_cell.angle_alpha   90.00
_cell.angle_beta   90.00
_cell.angle_gamma   90.00
#
_symmetry.space_group_name_H-M   'P 1'
#
loop_
_entity.id
_entity.type
_entity.pdbx_description
1 polymer ?
#
loop_
_entity_poly.entity_id
_entity_poly.type
_entity_poly.pdbx_seq_one_letter_code
_entity_poly.pdbx_strand_id
1 'polypeptide(L)'
;RSPSRGLGDVYKRQILGLVLAAYFANRILAINVSDEKVSNLSDAIRKGSMAFLKRQYSWISIFVLVLAILIPTLTDLGVWGSVSFIGGAAFSSLAGFIGMRIATAANGRTTEAARDGGTLKALPVAFRGGAVMGFSVAGLGLLGVGLGYWIFVELLELENAYDILAAIGLGGSSIALFARVGGGIYTKAADVGADLVGKVEAGIPEDDPRNPATIADNVGDNVGDVAGMGADLFESYVGSLVAPLAYAAIVFANSEALPSLLFFPLAVGTIGMLASIVSSFLVVPQEGKLAQALHRGTYSAAALTAGGVFFLSNTMFADYSENPIGLFISVIIGLLVGITVGQISEWFTSDHHSIVKSIADQAKTGPATLVLSGISEGMRSAAFSVIVVVFGVFGAYTAGDWALGAGGGIYGCLLYTSDAADE
;
A
#
# COMPACT_ATOMS: atom_id res chain seq x y z
N ARG A 1 6.80 -31.94 -5.43
CA ARG A 1 7.76 -31.37 -4.46
C ARG A 1 7.00 -31.03 -3.19
N SER A 2 7.50 -31.41 -2.00
CA SER A 2 6.77 -31.17 -0.75
C SER A 2 6.50 -29.67 -0.55
N PRO A 3 5.30 -29.25 -0.06
CA PRO A 3 4.94 -27.86 0.20
C PRO A 3 5.98 -27.09 1.03
N SER A 4 6.63 -27.78 1.98
CA SER A 4 7.67 -27.22 2.85
C SER A 4 8.93 -26.70 2.12
N ARG A 5 9.27 -27.25 0.94
CA ARG A 5 10.37 -26.73 0.12
C ARG A 5 9.98 -25.47 -0.65
N GLY A 6 8.70 -25.35 -1.04
CA GLY A 6 8.19 -24.16 -1.72
C GLY A 6 8.17 -22.93 -0.80
N LEU A 7 7.73 -23.10 0.45
CA LEU A 7 7.70 -22.04 1.46
C LEU A 7 9.10 -21.50 1.77
N GLY A 8 10.11 -22.38 1.95
CA GLY A 8 11.49 -21.94 2.19
C GLY A 8 12.07 -21.04 1.07
N ASP A 9 11.66 -21.25 -0.17
CA ASP A 9 12.07 -20.42 -1.29
C ASP A 9 11.28 -19.09 -1.34
N VAL A 10 10.02 -19.07 -0.89
CA VAL A 10 9.21 -17.84 -0.74
C VAL A 10 9.86 -16.92 0.29
N TYR A 11 10.24 -17.40 1.47
CA TYR A 11 10.90 -16.59 2.51
C TYR A 11 12.20 -15.94 2.05
N LYS A 12 13.03 -16.65 1.30
CA LYS A 12 14.28 -16.11 0.76
C LYS A 12 14.03 -14.96 -0.22
N ARG A 13 12.93 -15.03 -0.97
CA ARG A 13 12.57 -14.01 -1.98
C ARG A 13 11.94 -12.77 -1.33
N GLN A 14 11.25 -12.91 -0.21
CA GLN A 14 10.67 -11.79 0.56
C GLN A 14 11.74 -10.83 1.08
N ILE A 15 12.92 -11.34 1.45
CA ILE A 15 14.06 -10.53 1.88
C ILE A 15 14.56 -9.62 0.75
N LEU A 16 14.38 -10.01 -0.54
CA LEU A 16 14.84 -9.21 -1.67
C LEU A 16 14.17 -7.82 -1.73
N GLY A 17 12.88 -7.72 -1.41
CA GLY A 17 12.17 -6.43 -1.33
C GLY A 17 12.79 -5.51 -0.28
N LEU A 18 13.06 -6.04 0.92
CA LEU A 18 13.70 -5.30 2.00
C LEU A 18 15.15 -4.92 1.67
N VAL A 19 15.89 -5.79 0.99
CA VAL A 19 17.25 -5.48 0.50
C VAL A 19 17.22 -4.36 -0.53
N LEU A 20 16.24 -4.36 -1.44
CA LEU A 20 16.08 -3.27 -2.41
C LEU A 20 15.67 -1.96 -1.73
N ALA A 21 14.77 -2.01 -0.75
CA ALA A 21 14.42 -0.84 0.08
C ALA A 21 15.69 -0.26 0.74
N ALA A 22 16.52 -1.09 1.35
CA ALA A 22 17.79 -0.67 1.95
C ALA A 22 18.77 -0.11 0.91
N TYR A 23 18.84 -0.72 -0.28
CA TYR A 23 19.66 -0.21 -1.38
C TYR A 23 19.22 1.19 -1.82
N PHE A 24 17.91 1.40 -2.05
CA PHE A 24 17.38 2.71 -2.43
C PHE A 24 17.57 3.75 -1.30
N ALA A 25 17.33 3.37 -0.05
CA ALA A 25 17.59 4.23 1.11
C ALA A 25 19.05 4.70 1.14
N ASN A 26 20.01 3.79 0.98
CA ASN A 26 21.44 4.14 0.95
C ASN A 26 21.79 5.06 -0.23
N ARG A 27 21.19 4.82 -1.41
CA ARG A 27 21.41 5.67 -2.59
C ARG A 27 20.87 7.08 -2.39
N ILE A 28 19.72 7.23 -1.72
CA ILE A 28 19.15 8.54 -1.37
C ILE A 28 20.06 9.24 -0.35
N LEU A 29 20.40 8.57 0.74
CA LEU A 29 21.18 9.14 1.82
C LEU A 29 22.60 9.55 1.39
N ALA A 30 23.13 8.98 0.31
CA ALA A 30 24.42 9.35 -0.27
C ALA A 30 24.41 10.69 -1.04
N ILE A 31 23.24 11.25 -1.34
CA ILE A 31 23.10 12.53 -2.03
C ILE A 31 23.29 13.64 -0.99
N ASN A 32 24.27 14.51 -1.19
CA ASN A 32 24.50 15.68 -0.33
C ASN A 32 23.53 16.80 -0.72
N VAL A 33 23.01 17.50 0.28
CA VAL A 33 22.28 18.76 0.11
C VAL A 33 23.27 19.89 0.39
N SER A 34 23.61 20.65 -0.65
CA SER A 34 24.62 21.71 -0.57
C SER A 34 24.06 23.05 -0.10
N ASP A 35 22.77 23.28 -0.31
CA ASP A 35 22.09 24.52 0.08
C ASP A 35 21.69 24.47 1.55
N GLU A 36 22.22 25.43 2.35
CA GLU A 36 21.95 25.49 3.79
C GLU A 36 20.47 25.75 4.09
N LYS A 37 19.75 26.54 3.29
CA LYS A 37 18.33 26.81 3.49
C LYS A 37 17.49 25.54 3.26
N VAL A 38 17.77 24.82 2.18
CA VAL A 38 17.11 23.55 1.86
C VAL A 38 17.38 22.53 2.97
N SER A 39 18.62 22.46 3.46
CA SER A 39 19.00 21.57 4.56
C SER A 39 18.24 21.89 5.84
N ASN A 40 18.21 23.19 6.24
CA ASN A 40 17.54 23.63 7.45
C ASN A 40 16.02 23.38 7.41
N LEU A 41 15.37 23.68 6.28
CA LEU A 41 13.93 23.41 6.09
C LEU A 41 13.63 21.90 6.14
N SER A 42 14.41 21.10 5.44
CA SER A 42 14.25 19.64 5.45
C SER A 42 14.44 19.04 6.84
N ASP A 43 15.40 19.58 7.62
CA ASP A 43 15.62 19.17 9.00
C ASP A 43 14.46 19.57 9.93
N ALA A 44 13.85 20.75 9.71
CA ALA A 44 12.68 21.20 10.46
C ALA A 44 11.48 20.28 10.19
N ILE A 45 11.19 19.98 8.91
CA ILE A 45 10.13 19.05 8.50
C ILE A 45 10.37 17.65 9.09
N ARG A 46 11.59 17.15 8.99
CA ARG A 46 11.95 15.84 9.55
C ARG A 46 11.76 15.78 11.07
N LYS A 47 12.19 16.82 11.79
CA LYS A 47 12.00 16.91 13.25
C LYS A 47 10.53 16.94 13.63
N GLY A 48 9.71 17.71 12.93
CA GLY A 48 8.26 17.77 13.12
C GLY A 48 7.59 16.41 12.87
N SER A 49 7.89 15.79 11.73
CA SER A 49 7.37 14.48 11.36
C SER A 49 7.74 13.38 12.36
N MET A 50 8.98 13.35 12.81
CA MET A 50 9.43 12.39 13.83
C MET A 50 8.83 12.64 15.21
N ALA A 51 8.60 13.91 15.58
CA ALA A 51 7.93 14.27 16.82
C ALA A 51 6.46 13.79 16.82
N PHE A 52 5.76 13.98 15.70
CA PHE A 52 4.41 13.46 15.51
C PHE A 52 4.37 11.92 15.63
N LEU A 53 5.20 11.20 14.89
CA LEU A 53 5.26 9.73 14.97
C LEU A 53 5.52 9.24 16.39
N LYS A 54 6.48 9.84 17.08
CA LYS A 54 6.78 9.46 18.47
C LYS A 54 5.55 9.63 19.37
N ARG A 55 4.82 10.72 19.23
CA ARG A 55 3.62 10.98 20.01
C ARG A 55 2.50 10.01 19.67
N GLN A 56 2.27 9.82 18.39
CA GLN A 56 1.25 8.89 17.88
C GLN A 56 1.51 7.45 18.32
N TYR A 57 2.72 6.94 18.11
CA TYR A 57 3.08 5.57 18.52
C TYR A 57 3.00 5.35 20.02
N SER A 58 3.25 6.37 20.84
CA SER A 58 3.08 6.26 22.28
C SER A 58 1.63 6.00 22.67
N TRP A 59 0.67 6.66 22.02
CA TRP A 59 -0.77 6.42 22.27
C TRP A 59 -1.25 5.10 21.67
N ILE A 60 -0.82 4.79 20.46
CA ILE A 60 -1.16 3.53 19.80
C ILE A 60 -0.61 2.34 20.61
N SER A 61 0.59 2.44 21.18
CA SER A 61 1.17 1.37 22.01
C SER A 61 0.30 1.03 23.21
N ILE A 62 -0.34 2.03 23.84
CA ILE A 62 -1.29 1.81 24.94
C ILE A 62 -2.51 1.04 24.41
N PHE A 63 -3.06 1.47 23.28
CA PHE A 63 -4.22 0.79 22.66
C PHE A 63 -3.90 -0.66 22.27
N VAL A 64 -2.76 -0.88 21.62
CA VAL A 64 -2.28 -2.22 21.23
C VAL A 64 -2.11 -3.10 22.48
N LEU A 65 -1.54 -2.57 23.57
CA LEU A 65 -1.36 -3.33 24.79
C LEU A 65 -2.71 -3.73 25.42
N VAL A 66 -3.67 -2.82 25.45
CA VAL A 66 -5.02 -3.10 26.00
C VAL A 66 -5.69 -4.20 25.15
N LEU A 67 -5.67 -4.10 23.83
CA LEU A 67 -6.25 -5.13 22.97
C LEU A 67 -5.52 -6.47 23.09
N ALA A 68 -4.20 -6.47 23.17
CA ALA A 68 -3.42 -7.69 23.35
C ALA A 68 -3.77 -8.43 24.67
N ILE A 69 -4.18 -7.71 25.71
CA ILE A 69 -4.67 -8.31 26.97
C ILE A 69 -6.11 -8.82 26.81
N LEU A 70 -6.94 -8.12 26.03
CA LEU A 70 -8.34 -8.48 25.84
C LEU A 70 -8.53 -9.68 24.89
N ILE A 71 -7.71 -9.82 23.86
CA ILE A 71 -7.81 -10.91 22.87
C ILE A 71 -7.90 -12.30 23.54
N PRO A 72 -6.98 -12.72 24.42
CA PRO A 72 -7.04 -14.05 25.00
C PRO A 72 -8.16 -14.23 26.03
N THR A 73 -8.80 -13.16 26.46
CA THR A 73 -9.92 -13.20 27.44
C THR A 73 -11.28 -13.16 26.78
N LEU A 74 -11.38 -12.56 25.59
CA LEU A 74 -12.65 -12.34 24.89
C LEU A 74 -12.81 -13.21 23.62
N THR A 75 -11.73 -13.87 23.17
CA THR A 75 -11.74 -14.68 21.95
C THR A 75 -11.07 -16.03 22.20
N ASP A 76 -11.38 -17.00 21.34
CA ASP A 76 -10.77 -18.34 21.35
C ASP A 76 -9.36 -18.37 20.74
N LEU A 77 -8.80 -17.20 20.36
CA LEU A 77 -7.46 -17.09 19.80
C LEU A 77 -6.34 -17.33 20.84
N GLY A 78 -6.65 -17.18 22.10
CA GLY A 78 -5.70 -17.38 23.20
C GLY A 78 -4.50 -16.43 23.15
N VAL A 79 -3.42 -16.82 23.81
CA VAL A 79 -2.17 -16.02 23.88
C VAL A 79 -1.51 -15.86 22.51
N TRP A 80 -1.60 -16.85 21.64
CA TRP A 80 -1.02 -16.79 20.31
C TRP A 80 -1.71 -15.76 19.41
N GLY A 81 -3.01 -15.54 19.60
CA GLY A 81 -3.73 -14.42 18.95
C GLY A 81 -3.16 -13.05 19.35
N SER A 82 -2.82 -12.86 20.63
CA SER A 82 -2.16 -11.61 21.08
C SER A 82 -0.75 -11.46 20.50
N VAL A 83 0.03 -12.53 20.43
CA VAL A 83 1.37 -12.50 19.82
C VAL A 83 1.30 -12.13 18.35
N SER A 84 0.37 -12.74 17.62
CA SER A 84 0.10 -12.47 16.21
C SER A 84 -0.34 -11.01 15.99
N PHE A 85 -1.27 -10.51 16.80
CA PHE A 85 -1.76 -9.13 16.79
C PHE A 85 -0.64 -8.11 17.04
N ILE A 86 0.20 -8.32 18.07
CA ILE A 86 1.35 -7.46 18.36
C ILE A 86 2.36 -7.51 17.20
N GLY A 87 2.58 -8.68 16.62
CA GLY A 87 3.46 -8.85 15.46
C GLY A 87 3.01 -8.01 14.27
N GLY A 88 1.73 -8.06 13.92
CA GLY A 88 1.14 -7.25 12.85
C GLY A 88 1.25 -5.74 13.12
N ALA A 89 0.93 -5.33 14.34
CA ALA A 89 1.08 -3.93 14.77
C ALA A 89 2.54 -3.45 14.70
N ALA A 90 3.50 -4.30 15.11
CA ALA A 90 4.91 -3.98 15.05
C ALA A 90 5.43 -3.84 13.60
N PHE A 91 5.05 -4.76 12.70
CA PHE A 91 5.45 -4.68 11.29
C PHE A 91 4.86 -3.46 10.59
N SER A 92 3.57 -3.15 10.82
CA SER A 92 2.93 -1.96 10.26
C SER A 92 3.61 -0.67 10.76
N SER A 93 3.86 -0.58 12.07
CA SER A 93 4.56 0.56 12.67
C SER A 93 5.99 0.70 12.13
N LEU A 94 6.70 -0.40 11.94
CA LEU A 94 8.05 -0.41 11.40
C LEU A 94 8.08 0.05 9.93
N ALA A 95 7.13 -0.40 9.11
CA ALA A 95 7.00 0.04 7.72
C ALA A 95 6.76 1.56 7.66
N GLY A 96 5.80 2.08 8.43
CA GLY A 96 5.53 3.51 8.53
C GLY A 96 6.73 4.33 9.00
N PHE A 97 7.47 3.83 10.00
CA PHE A 97 8.68 4.49 10.50
C PHE A 97 9.80 4.55 9.46
N ILE A 98 10.08 3.43 8.76
CA ILE A 98 11.11 3.38 7.72
C ILE A 98 10.73 4.31 6.57
N GLY A 99 9.48 4.23 6.09
CA GLY A 99 8.98 5.07 5.01
C GLY A 99 9.10 6.56 5.33
N MET A 100 8.56 6.99 6.47
CA MET A 100 8.64 8.39 6.91
C MET A 100 10.06 8.90 7.03
N ARG A 101 10.94 8.10 7.62
CA ARG A 101 12.34 8.48 7.82
C ARG A 101 13.08 8.73 6.50
N ILE A 102 12.81 7.90 5.50
CA ILE A 102 13.46 8.01 4.19
C ILE A 102 12.76 9.04 3.30
N ALA A 103 11.43 9.13 3.33
CA ALA A 103 10.71 10.16 2.58
C ALA A 103 11.12 11.57 3.01
N THR A 104 11.11 11.85 4.33
CA THR A 104 11.57 13.16 4.85
C THR A 104 13.04 13.44 4.54
N ALA A 105 13.89 12.41 4.48
CA ALA A 105 15.27 12.57 4.04
C ALA A 105 15.38 12.78 2.52
N ALA A 106 14.45 12.25 1.72
CA ALA A 106 14.43 12.41 0.28
C ALA A 106 13.99 13.81 -0.16
N ASN A 107 13.14 14.50 0.61
CA ASN A 107 12.56 15.80 0.22
C ASN A 107 13.62 16.82 -0.20
N GLY A 108 14.57 17.16 0.70
CA GLY A 108 15.64 18.11 0.37
C GLY A 108 16.58 17.62 -0.73
N ARG A 109 16.79 16.31 -0.83
CA ARG A 109 17.63 15.70 -1.89
C ARG A 109 16.95 15.73 -3.25
N THR A 110 15.64 15.63 -3.29
CA THR A 110 14.84 15.81 -4.50
C THR A 110 14.91 17.25 -4.98
N THR A 111 14.82 18.22 -4.05
CA THR A 111 14.98 19.65 -4.34
C THR A 111 16.38 19.96 -4.90
N GLU A 112 17.42 19.40 -4.31
CA GLU A 112 18.80 19.54 -4.79
C GLU A 112 18.96 18.96 -6.20
N ALA A 113 18.42 17.76 -6.44
CA ALA A 113 18.44 17.12 -7.74
C ALA A 113 17.65 17.92 -8.79
N ALA A 114 16.53 18.55 -8.39
CA ALA A 114 15.75 19.42 -9.25
C ALA A 114 16.54 20.67 -9.66
N ARG A 115 17.26 21.27 -8.73
CA ARG A 115 18.12 22.42 -9.01
C ARG A 115 19.25 22.07 -9.99
N ASP A 116 19.86 20.90 -9.84
CA ASP A 116 21.01 20.47 -10.65
C ASP A 116 20.65 19.96 -12.06
N GLY A 117 19.41 19.58 -12.30
CA GLY A 117 19.04 19.01 -13.61
C GLY A 117 17.54 18.84 -13.85
N GLY A 118 16.75 19.70 -13.19
CA GLY A 118 15.30 19.73 -13.38
C GLY A 118 14.59 18.45 -12.96
N THR A 119 13.41 18.28 -13.51
CA THR A 119 12.51 17.15 -13.19
C THR A 119 13.11 15.78 -13.57
N LEU A 120 14.00 15.74 -14.57
CA LEU A 120 14.66 14.49 -15.01
C LEU A 120 15.58 13.89 -13.93
N LYS A 121 16.21 14.74 -13.10
CA LYS A 121 17.04 14.27 -11.98
C LYS A 121 16.23 14.13 -10.69
N ALA A 122 15.20 14.94 -10.51
CA ALA A 122 14.36 14.94 -9.32
C ALA A 122 13.50 13.67 -9.22
N LEU A 123 12.80 13.28 -10.31
CA LEU A 123 11.88 12.13 -10.31
C LEU A 123 12.53 10.83 -9.81
N PRO A 124 13.75 10.42 -10.24
CA PRO A 124 14.37 9.20 -9.73
C PRO A 124 14.67 9.23 -8.22
N VAL A 125 14.93 10.41 -7.65
CA VAL A 125 15.18 10.55 -6.21
C VAL A 125 13.86 10.44 -5.44
N ALA A 126 12.83 11.17 -5.87
CA ALA A 126 11.50 11.11 -5.28
C ALA A 126 10.91 9.70 -5.38
N PHE A 127 10.94 9.09 -6.57
CA PHE A 127 10.44 7.74 -6.80
C PHE A 127 11.11 6.70 -5.90
N ARG A 128 12.44 6.75 -5.77
CA ARG A 128 13.16 5.85 -4.86
C ARG A 128 12.77 6.07 -3.40
N GLY A 129 12.48 7.31 -3.00
CA GLY A 129 11.96 7.64 -1.67
C GLY A 129 10.64 6.92 -1.37
N GLY A 130 9.68 7.01 -2.29
CA GLY A 130 8.42 6.28 -2.21
C GLY A 130 8.59 4.76 -2.30
N ALA A 131 9.46 4.29 -3.20
CA ALA A 131 9.73 2.86 -3.37
C ALA A 131 10.30 2.20 -2.10
N VAL A 132 11.07 2.92 -1.26
CA VAL A 132 11.49 2.40 0.05
C VAL A 132 10.30 2.07 0.93
N MET A 133 9.28 2.94 0.93
CA MET A 133 8.03 2.67 1.67
C MET A 133 7.30 1.46 1.10
N GLY A 134 7.04 1.43 -0.21
CA GLY A 134 6.32 0.33 -0.88
C GLY A 134 6.99 -1.02 -0.65
N PHE A 135 8.30 -1.14 -0.86
CA PHE A 135 9.03 -2.39 -0.61
C PHE A 135 9.14 -2.75 0.88
N SER A 136 9.08 -1.77 1.79
CA SER A 136 9.00 -2.05 3.23
C SER A 136 7.64 -2.62 3.61
N VAL A 137 6.55 -2.06 3.06
CA VAL A 137 5.18 -2.55 3.27
C VAL A 137 5.04 -3.98 2.74
N ALA A 138 5.33 -4.20 1.45
CA ALA A 138 5.20 -5.49 0.82
C ALA A 138 6.13 -6.54 1.45
N GLY A 139 7.41 -6.18 1.71
CA GLY A 139 8.38 -7.07 2.31
C GLY A 139 8.04 -7.47 3.74
N LEU A 140 7.65 -6.52 4.60
CA LEU A 140 7.26 -6.80 5.98
C LEU A 140 5.89 -7.48 6.07
N GLY A 141 4.95 -7.15 5.18
CA GLY A 141 3.65 -7.81 5.10
C GLY A 141 3.77 -9.28 4.73
N LEU A 142 4.45 -9.60 3.62
CA LEU A 142 4.73 -10.97 3.22
C LEU A 142 5.53 -11.73 4.28
N LEU A 143 6.55 -11.09 4.87
CA LEU A 143 7.35 -11.69 5.93
C LEU A 143 6.49 -11.99 7.16
N GLY A 144 5.62 -11.06 7.57
CA GLY A 144 4.73 -11.24 8.71
C GLY A 144 3.77 -12.40 8.53
N VAL A 145 3.05 -12.41 7.39
CA VAL A 145 2.12 -13.51 7.08
C VAL A 145 2.86 -14.82 6.90
N GLY A 146 3.99 -14.82 6.19
CA GLY A 146 4.80 -16.00 5.99
C GLY A 146 5.34 -16.58 7.29
N LEU A 147 6.00 -15.78 8.14
CA LEU A 147 6.49 -16.23 9.44
C LEU A 147 5.35 -16.72 10.33
N GLY A 148 4.23 -16.03 10.34
CA GLY A 148 3.03 -16.45 11.07
C GLY A 148 2.54 -17.81 10.59
N TYR A 149 2.44 -18.03 9.28
CA TYR A 149 2.09 -19.32 8.70
C TYR A 149 3.06 -20.43 9.16
N TRP A 150 4.36 -20.18 9.01
CA TRP A 150 5.38 -21.15 9.41
C TRP A 150 5.32 -21.48 10.92
N ILE A 151 5.14 -20.46 11.77
CA ILE A 151 5.12 -20.66 13.23
C ILE A 151 3.84 -21.35 13.67
N PHE A 152 2.67 -20.84 13.26
CA PHE A 152 1.39 -21.28 13.81
C PHE A 152 0.85 -22.54 13.12
N VAL A 153 1.07 -22.67 11.80
CA VAL A 153 0.55 -23.79 11.02
C VAL A 153 1.54 -24.95 10.97
N GLU A 154 2.84 -24.70 10.67
CA GLU A 154 3.80 -25.79 10.45
C GLU A 154 4.59 -26.20 11.72
N LEU A 155 4.97 -25.22 12.56
CA LEU A 155 5.83 -25.51 13.72
C LEU A 155 5.03 -25.87 14.97
N LEU A 156 3.97 -25.14 15.26
CA LEU A 156 3.12 -25.32 16.44
C LEU A 156 1.88 -26.17 16.17
N GLU A 157 1.51 -26.36 14.90
CA GLU A 157 0.36 -27.17 14.45
C GLU A 157 -0.93 -26.83 15.22
N LEU A 158 -1.20 -25.52 15.41
CA LEU A 158 -2.35 -25.07 16.18
C LEU A 158 -3.66 -25.32 15.42
N GLU A 159 -4.70 -25.82 16.10
CA GLU A 159 -6.00 -26.11 15.51
C GLU A 159 -6.67 -24.85 14.89
N ASN A 160 -6.48 -23.68 15.52
CA ASN A 160 -7.01 -22.38 15.07
C ASN A 160 -5.93 -21.49 14.43
N ALA A 161 -4.90 -22.08 13.81
CA ALA A 161 -3.74 -21.37 13.27
C ALA A 161 -4.11 -20.26 12.27
N TYR A 162 -5.13 -20.48 11.43
CA TYR A 162 -5.53 -19.50 10.41
C TYR A 162 -6.25 -18.29 11.01
N ASP A 163 -7.05 -18.49 12.08
CA ASP A 163 -7.66 -17.39 12.82
C ASP A 163 -6.61 -16.58 13.58
N ILE A 164 -5.61 -17.27 14.15
CA ILE A 164 -4.44 -16.62 14.77
C ILE A 164 -3.65 -15.83 13.72
N LEU A 165 -3.49 -16.36 12.51
CA LEU A 165 -2.82 -15.66 11.41
C LEU A 165 -3.58 -14.38 11.02
N ALA A 166 -4.93 -14.43 11.02
CA ALA A 166 -5.76 -13.25 10.75
C ALA A 166 -5.55 -12.12 11.77
N ALA A 167 -5.13 -12.44 13.00
CA ALA A 167 -4.81 -11.43 14.00
C ALA A 167 -3.60 -10.55 13.62
N ILE A 168 -2.72 -10.97 12.68
CA ILE A 168 -1.69 -10.09 12.09
C ILE A 168 -2.36 -8.93 11.35
N GLY A 169 -3.37 -9.23 10.54
CA GLY A 169 -4.17 -8.22 9.86
C GLY A 169 -4.83 -7.25 10.83
N LEU A 170 -5.46 -7.76 11.90
CA LEU A 170 -6.06 -6.94 12.95
C LEU A 170 -5.05 -6.01 13.62
N GLY A 171 -3.82 -6.48 13.85
CA GLY A 171 -2.73 -5.66 14.36
C GLY A 171 -2.33 -4.54 13.41
N GLY A 172 -2.17 -4.85 12.12
CA GLY A 172 -1.95 -3.88 11.05
C GLY A 172 -3.07 -2.86 10.97
N SER A 173 -4.34 -3.31 10.97
CA SER A 173 -5.55 -2.49 10.93
C SER A 173 -5.61 -1.49 12.08
N SER A 174 -5.24 -1.92 13.28
CA SER A 174 -5.19 -1.04 14.44
C SER A 174 -4.20 0.12 14.26
N ILE A 175 -3.02 -0.15 13.69
CA ILE A 175 -2.06 0.91 13.37
C ILE A 175 -2.58 1.80 12.25
N ALA A 176 -3.12 1.21 11.18
CA ALA A 176 -3.64 1.91 10.02
C ALA A 176 -4.76 2.89 10.40
N LEU A 177 -5.71 2.46 11.22
CA LEU A 177 -6.80 3.30 11.69
C LEU A 177 -6.27 4.59 12.34
N PHE A 178 -5.36 4.48 13.31
CA PHE A 178 -4.81 5.65 14.00
C PHE A 178 -3.86 6.46 13.11
N ALA A 179 -3.04 5.81 12.31
CA ALA A 179 -2.08 6.48 11.44
C ALA A 179 -2.79 7.23 10.29
N ARG A 180 -3.77 6.58 9.65
CA ARG A 180 -4.51 7.17 8.53
C ARG A 180 -5.45 8.28 8.98
N VAL A 181 -6.26 8.04 10.03
CA VAL A 181 -7.18 9.05 10.54
C VAL A 181 -6.43 10.19 11.23
N GLY A 182 -5.49 9.88 12.13
CA GLY A 182 -4.73 10.90 12.84
C GLY A 182 -3.81 11.71 11.92
N GLY A 183 -3.14 11.05 10.97
CA GLY A 183 -2.31 11.70 9.95
C GLY A 183 -3.13 12.58 9.02
N GLY A 184 -4.27 12.09 8.52
CA GLY A 184 -5.16 12.82 7.64
C GLY A 184 -5.79 14.05 8.31
N ILE A 185 -6.17 13.95 9.58
CA ILE A 185 -6.65 15.10 10.35
C ILE A 185 -5.55 16.15 10.49
N TYR A 186 -4.33 15.73 10.84
CA TYR A 186 -3.21 16.65 10.98
C TYR A 186 -2.88 17.34 9.66
N THR A 187 -2.77 16.58 8.55
CA THR A 187 -2.49 17.11 7.22
C THR A 187 -3.50 18.18 6.84
N LYS A 188 -4.80 17.89 6.94
CA LYS A 188 -5.82 18.85 6.53
C LYS A 188 -5.95 20.04 7.48
N ALA A 189 -5.72 19.87 8.76
CA ALA A 189 -5.70 20.96 9.71
C ALA A 189 -4.50 21.91 9.46
N ALA A 190 -3.34 21.36 9.14
CA ALA A 190 -2.14 22.12 8.82
C ALA A 190 -2.27 22.88 7.49
N ASP A 191 -2.72 22.20 6.44
CA ASP A 191 -2.97 22.75 5.10
C ASP A 191 -3.98 23.93 5.16
N VAL A 192 -5.18 23.69 5.68
CA VAL A 192 -6.20 24.74 5.82
C VAL A 192 -5.72 25.88 6.73
N GLY A 193 -5.03 25.54 7.84
CA GLY A 193 -4.48 26.56 8.74
C GLY A 193 -3.41 27.42 8.10
N ALA A 194 -2.50 26.81 7.32
CA ALA A 194 -1.46 27.51 6.58
C ALA A 194 -2.06 28.42 5.50
N ASP A 195 -3.08 27.96 4.79
CA ASP A 195 -3.79 28.74 3.78
C ASP A 195 -4.54 29.93 4.37
N LEU A 196 -5.24 29.74 5.49
CA LEU A 196 -5.93 30.84 6.16
C LEU A 196 -4.97 31.92 6.61
N VAL A 197 -3.89 31.56 7.29
CA VAL A 197 -2.89 32.53 7.74
C VAL A 197 -2.17 33.19 6.57
N GLY A 198 -1.73 32.41 5.59
CA GLY A 198 -0.97 32.94 4.45
C GLY A 198 -1.83 33.73 3.47
N LYS A 199 -2.78 33.07 2.83
CA LYS A 199 -3.56 33.64 1.72
C LYS A 199 -4.61 34.65 2.20
N VAL A 200 -5.32 34.37 3.31
CA VAL A 200 -6.44 35.19 3.77
C VAL A 200 -6.00 36.31 4.70
N GLU A 201 -5.21 36.02 5.74
CA GLU A 201 -4.81 37.02 6.73
C GLU A 201 -3.62 37.86 6.27
N ALA A 202 -2.56 37.23 5.77
CA ALA A 202 -1.32 37.90 5.41
C ALA A 202 -1.29 38.36 3.93
N GLY A 203 -2.16 37.82 3.05
CA GLY A 203 -2.18 38.14 1.62
C GLY A 203 -0.90 37.76 0.88
N ILE A 204 -0.22 36.70 1.32
CA ILE A 204 1.00 36.16 0.72
C ILE A 204 0.69 34.89 -0.09
N PRO A 205 1.54 34.55 -1.06
CA PRO A 205 1.37 33.31 -1.85
C PRO A 205 1.38 32.06 -1.00
N GLU A 206 0.87 30.96 -1.58
CA GLU A 206 1.00 29.62 -1.03
C GLU A 206 2.47 29.25 -0.84
N ASP A 207 2.78 28.50 0.21
CA ASP A 207 4.13 28.07 0.55
C ASP A 207 5.17 29.19 0.76
N ASP A 208 4.72 30.43 0.97
CA ASP A 208 5.62 31.53 1.21
C ASP A 208 6.41 31.30 2.52
N PRO A 209 7.76 31.42 2.50
CA PRO A 209 8.61 31.16 3.67
C PRO A 209 8.37 32.11 4.85
N ARG A 210 7.62 33.19 4.65
CA ARG A 210 7.18 34.10 5.73
C ARG A 210 6.00 33.53 6.53
N ASN A 211 5.29 32.54 5.97
CA ASN A 211 4.21 31.88 6.68
C ASN A 211 4.77 30.82 7.65
N PRO A 212 4.63 30.99 8.98
CA PRO A 212 5.17 30.04 9.96
C PRO A 212 4.50 28.67 9.90
N ALA A 213 3.29 28.59 9.31
CA ALA A 213 2.53 27.36 9.21
C ALA A 213 2.96 26.46 8.02
N THR A 214 3.74 26.96 7.06
CA THR A 214 4.22 26.19 5.90
C THR A 214 5.03 24.94 6.30
N ILE A 215 5.82 25.00 7.39
CA ILE A 215 6.54 23.82 7.89
C ILE A 215 5.55 22.78 8.43
N ALA A 216 4.50 23.22 9.15
CA ALA A 216 3.50 22.30 9.70
C ALA A 216 2.69 21.62 8.58
N ASP A 217 2.40 22.34 7.51
CA ASP A 217 1.74 21.82 6.31
C ASP A 217 2.59 20.74 5.63
N ASN A 218 3.85 21.04 5.33
CA ASN A 218 4.78 20.04 4.79
C ASN A 218 5.01 18.83 5.72
N VAL A 219 4.96 19.02 7.05
CA VAL A 219 4.97 17.91 8.02
C VAL A 219 3.73 17.08 7.86
N GLY A 220 2.57 17.72 7.67
CA GLY A 220 1.28 17.09 7.45
C GLY A 220 1.31 16.13 6.27
N ASP A 221 1.79 16.56 5.11
CA ASP A 221 1.91 15.73 3.91
C ASP A 221 2.73 14.46 4.18
N ASN A 222 3.89 14.61 4.82
CA ASN A 222 4.69 13.43 5.16
C ASN A 222 3.98 12.50 6.16
N VAL A 223 3.23 13.04 7.11
CA VAL A 223 2.50 12.26 8.12
C VAL A 223 1.28 11.55 7.51
N GLY A 224 0.49 12.27 6.72
CA GLY A 224 -0.71 11.75 6.09
C GLY A 224 -0.42 10.77 4.95
N ASP A 225 0.41 11.22 4.01
CA ASP A 225 0.58 10.54 2.73
C ASP A 225 1.72 9.51 2.74
N VAL A 226 2.65 9.57 3.69
CA VAL A 226 3.67 8.52 3.83
C VAL A 226 3.32 7.58 4.97
N ALA A 227 3.27 8.05 6.22
CA ALA A 227 3.06 7.15 7.35
C ALA A 227 1.62 6.65 7.41
N GLY A 228 0.63 7.52 7.18
CA GLY A 228 -0.78 7.18 7.22
C GLY A 228 -1.16 6.21 6.10
N MET A 229 -0.89 6.59 4.85
CA MET A 229 -1.17 5.74 3.69
C MET A 229 -0.37 4.44 3.72
N GLY A 230 0.89 4.47 4.12
CA GLY A 230 1.70 3.28 4.17
C GLY A 230 1.23 2.25 5.19
N ALA A 231 0.70 2.68 6.34
CA ALA A 231 0.08 1.78 7.31
C ALA A 231 -1.24 1.19 6.77
N ASP A 232 -2.03 1.97 6.03
CA ASP A 232 -3.26 1.56 5.36
C ASP A 232 -2.98 0.51 4.27
N LEU A 233 -1.96 0.74 3.44
CA LEU A 233 -1.51 -0.23 2.45
C LEU A 233 -1.00 -1.52 3.09
N PHE A 234 -0.29 -1.44 4.22
CA PHE A 234 0.13 -2.64 4.96
C PHE A 234 -1.06 -3.46 5.43
N GLU A 235 -2.09 -2.81 6.01
CA GLU A 235 -3.33 -3.46 6.42
C GLU A 235 -3.99 -4.18 5.25
N SER A 236 -4.23 -3.45 4.16
CA SER A 236 -4.91 -3.96 2.96
C SER A 236 -4.14 -5.13 2.35
N TYR A 237 -2.82 -5.00 2.24
CA TYR A 237 -1.95 -6.04 1.70
C TYR A 237 -1.95 -7.32 2.56
N VAL A 238 -1.78 -7.20 3.87
CA VAL A 238 -1.83 -8.35 4.78
C VAL A 238 -3.21 -8.98 4.79
N GLY A 239 -4.28 -8.18 4.84
CA GLY A 239 -5.66 -8.64 4.79
C GLY A 239 -5.96 -9.45 3.53
N SER A 240 -5.51 -8.97 2.38
CA SER A 240 -5.70 -9.63 1.09
C SER A 240 -4.92 -10.95 0.96
N LEU A 241 -3.80 -11.10 1.66
CA LEU A 241 -3.06 -12.38 1.72
C LEU A 241 -3.73 -13.38 2.67
N VAL A 242 -4.17 -12.90 3.84
CA VAL A 242 -4.70 -13.79 4.90
C VAL A 242 -6.12 -14.25 4.60
N ALA A 243 -6.97 -13.40 4.01
CA ALA A 243 -8.37 -13.75 3.76
C ALA A 243 -8.55 -15.00 2.88
N PRO A 244 -7.87 -15.14 1.71
CA PRO A 244 -7.98 -16.36 0.92
C PRO A 244 -7.38 -17.58 1.61
N LEU A 245 -6.35 -17.42 2.44
CA LEU A 245 -5.77 -18.49 3.25
C LEU A 245 -6.79 -19.03 4.26
N ALA A 246 -7.39 -18.16 5.07
CA ALA A 246 -8.37 -18.53 6.08
C ALA A 246 -9.62 -19.17 5.44
N TYR A 247 -10.10 -18.59 4.33
CA TYR A 247 -11.23 -19.14 3.60
C TYR A 247 -10.94 -20.53 3.04
N ALA A 248 -9.79 -20.72 2.39
CA ALA A 248 -9.41 -22.02 1.83
C ALA A 248 -9.30 -23.09 2.92
N ALA A 249 -8.74 -22.77 4.09
CA ALA A 249 -8.61 -23.69 5.21
C ALA A 249 -9.95 -24.20 5.73
N ILE A 250 -11.01 -23.39 5.66
CA ILE A 250 -12.35 -23.76 6.13
C ILE A 250 -13.13 -24.51 5.02
N VAL A 251 -13.21 -23.92 3.84
CA VAL A 251 -14.10 -24.40 2.78
C VAL A 251 -13.53 -25.60 2.04
N PHE A 252 -12.21 -25.64 1.85
CA PHE A 252 -11.52 -26.71 1.13
C PHE A 252 -10.74 -27.67 2.07
N ALA A 253 -11.10 -27.73 3.36
CA ALA A 253 -10.42 -28.53 4.38
C ALA A 253 -10.20 -30.02 3.99
N ASN A 254 -11.16 -30.59 3.25
CA ASN A 254 -11.11 -31.98 2.80
C ASN A 254 -10.67 -32.15 1.32
N SER A 255 -10.23 -31.06 0.67
CA SER A 255 -9.79 -31.08 -0.72
C SER A 255 -8.30 -31.45 -0.84
N GLU A 256 -7.94 -32.29 -1.79
CA GLU A 256 -6.55 -32.56 -2.12
C GLU A 256 -5.81 -31.31 -2.64
N ALA A 257 -6.54 -30.31 -3.14
CA ALA A 257 -6.00 -29.03 -3.60
C ALA A 257 -5.65 -28.06 -2.45
N LEU A 258 -6.06 -28.34 -1.20
CA LEU A 258 -5.87 -27.43 -0.07
C LEU A 258 -4.44 -26.89 0.05
N PRO A 259 -3.37 -27.70 0.01
CA PRO A 259 -2.00 -27.17 0.12
C PRO A 259 -1.64 -26.18 -0.99
N SER A 260 -2.16 -26.39 -2.20
CA SER A 260 -1.97 -25.48 -3.32
C SER A 260 -2.77 -24.18 -3.15
N LEU A 261 -4.00 -24.27 -2.66
CA LEU A 261 -4.84 -23.09 -2.37
C LEU A 261 -4.28 -22.22 -1.25
N LEU A 262 -3.68 -22.82 -0.22
CA LEU A 262 -3.01 -22.09 0.87
C LEU A 262 -1.71 -21.41 0.41
N PHE A 263 -0.99 -22.03 -0.50
CA PHE A 263 0.28 -21.50 -0.99
C PHE A 263 0.09 -20.42 -2.07
N PHE A 264 -0.98 -20.49 -2.84
CA PHE A 264 -1.19 -19.66 -4.04
C PHE A 264 -1.20 -18.15 -3.75
N PRO A 265 -1.93 -17.60 -2.75
CA PRO A 265 -1.92 -16.17 -2.44
C PRO A 265 -0.53 -15.63 -2.09
N LEU A 266 0.24 -16.38 -1.28
CA LEU A 266 1.62 -16.02 -0.92
C LEU A 266 2.55 -16.03 -2.13
N ALA A 267 2.34 -16.97 -3.04
CA ALA A 267 3.10 -17.05 -4.27
C ALA A 267 2.75 -15.91 -5.25
N VAL A 268 1.46 -15.53 -5.35
CA VAL A 268 1.02 -14.36 -6.13
C VAL A 268 1.65 -13.10 -5.60
N GLY A 269 1.55 -12.81 -4.30
CA GLY A 269 2.19 -11.63 -3.69
C GLY A 269 3.72 -11.62 -3.85
N THR A 270 4.37 -12.80 -3.81
CA THR A 270 5.81 -12.90 -4.07
C THR A 270 6.16 -12.59 -5.53
N ILE A 271 5.35 -13.05 -6.48
CA ILE A 271 5.53 -12.73 -7.91
C ILE A 271 5.31 -11.24 -8.14
N GLY A 272 4.26 -10.65 -7.57
CA GLY A 272 3.99 -9.21 -7.64
C GLY A 272 5.16 -8.39 -7.11
N MET A 273 5.69 -8.73 -5.94
CA MET A 273 6.87 -8.05 -5.38
C MET A 273 8.11 -8.19 -6.30
N LEU A 274 8.38 -9.36 -6.86
CA LEU A 274 9.51 -9.55 -7.79
C LEU A 274 9.31 -8.77 -9.10
N ALA A 275 8.09 -8.75 -9.62
CA ALA A 275 7.71 -7.95 -10.78
C ALA A 275 7.92 -6.46 -10.51
N SER A 276 7.50 -5.97 -9.34
CA SER A 276 7.68 -4.57 -8.91
C SER A 276 9.16 -4.21 -8.75
N ILE A 277 10.00 -5.13 -8.23
CA ILE A 277 11.46 -4.94 -8.17
C ILE A 277 12.02 -4.67 -9.57
N VAL A 278 11.70 -5.51 -10.55
CA VAL A 278 12.17 -5.34 -11.94
C VAL A 278 11.62 -4.04 -12.54
N SER A 279 10.34 -3.79 -12.37
CA SER A 279 9.64 -2.64 -12.94
C SER A 279 10.08 -1.30 -12.36
N SER A 280 10.54 -1.27 -11.10
CA SER A 280 11.10 -0.06 -10.49
C SER A 280 12.31 0.52 -11.26
N PHE A 281 13.05 -0.30 -11.96
CA PHE A 281 14.16 0.13 -12.82
C PHE A 281 13.71 0.60 -14.22
N LEU A 282 12.46 0.36 -14.59
CA LEU A 282 11.87 0.83 -15.86
C LEU A 282 11.24 2.21 -15.75
N VAL A 283 11.15 2.77 -14.53
CA VAL A 283 10.72 4.15 -14.30
C VAL A 283 11.82 5.11 -14.69
N VAL A 284 11.88 5.40 -15.99
CA VAL A 284 12.88 6.30 -16.58
C VAL A 284 12.20 7.62 -16.96
N PRO A 285 12.61 8.75 -16.35
CA PRO A 285 12.01 10.04 -16.62
C PRO A 285 12.26 10.48 -18.07
N GLN A 286 11.26 11.16 -18.64
CA GLN A 286 11.34 11.82 -19.92
C GLN A 286 10.80 13.25 -19.80
N GLU A 287 11.40 14.19 -20.48
CA GLU A 287 10.98 15.59 -20.45
C GLU A 287 9.52 15.73 -20.89
N GLY A 288 8.72 16.43 -20.10
CA GLY A 288 7.29 16.63 -20.37
C GLY A 288 6.40 15.38 -20.24
N LYS A 289 6.92 14.22 -19.80
CA LYS A 289 6.19 12.94 -19.74
C LYS A 289 6.44 12.18 -18.43
N LEU A 290 6.40 12.89 -17.30
CA LEU A 290 6.70 12.31 -15.99
C LEU A 290 5.67 11.24 -15.57
N ALA A 291 4.37 11.52 -15.74
CA ALA A 291 3.31 10.54 -15.47
C ALA A 291 3.48 9.25 -16.30
N GLN A 292 3.85 9.38 -17.57
CA GLN A 292 4.10 8.20 -18.42
C GLN A 292 5.27 7.34 -17.92
N ALA A 293 6.26 7.94 -17.26
CA ALA A 293 7.37 7.17 -16.68
C ALA A 293 6.88 6.30 -15.50
N LEU A 294 5.98 6.84 -14.66
CA LEU A 294 5.35 6.09 -13.57
C LEU A 294 4.43 5.00 -14.12
N HIS A 295 3.56 5.31 -15.08
CA HIS A 295 2.71 4.32 -15.73
C HIS A 295 3.48 3.15 -16.37
N ARG A 296 4.68 3.41 -16.93
CA ARG A 296 5.53 2.32 -17.43
C ARG A 296 5.95 1.37 -16.32
N GLY A 297 6.24 1.88 -15.12
CA GLY A 297 6.52 1.07 -13.95
C GLY A 297 5.33 0.16 -13.61
N THR A 298 4.16 0.75 -13.39
CA THR A 298 2.92 0.04 -13.05
C THR A 298 2.54 -1.00 -14.11
N TYR A 299 2.43 -0.60 -15.38
CA TYR A 299 2.03 -1.54 -16.45
C TYR A 299 3.03 -2.67 -16.67
N SER A 300 4.34 -2.41 -16.52
CA SER A 300 5.33 -3.48 -16.61
C SER A 300 5.27 -4.43 -15.44
N ALA A 301 5.00 -3.94 -14.21
CA ALA A 301 4.78 -4.77 -13.04
C ALA A 301 3.55 -5.67 -13.25
N ALA A 302 2.42 -5.09 -13.65
CA ALA A 302 1.20 -5.83 -13.94
C ALA A 302 1.40 -6.91 -15.02
N ALA A 303 2.10 -6.58 -16.11
CA ALA A 303 2.37 -7.54 -17.18
C ALA A 303 3.28 -8.70 -16.73
N LEU A 304 4.31 -8.42 -15.93
CA LEU A 304 5.20 -9.43 -15.38
C LEU A 304 4.47 -10.31 -14.36
N THR A 305 3.65 -9.72 -13.49
CA THR A 305 2.80 -10.44 -12.53
C THR A 305 1.83 -11.34 -13.27
N ALA A 306 1.13 -10.84 -14.28
CA ALA A 306 0.24 -11.63 -15.13
C ALA A 306 0.94 -12.85 -15.74
N GLY A 307 2.12 -12.67 -16.31
CA GLY A 307 2.90 -13.78 -16.88
C GLY A 307 3.31 -14.83 -15.83
N GLY A 308 3.75 -14.37 -14.65
CA GLY A 308 4.13 -15.24 -13.54
C GLY A 308 2.95 -16.03 -12.97
N VAL A 309 1.81 -15.36 -12.76
CA VAL A 309 0.58 -15.99 -12.23
C VAL A 309 -0.03 -16.96 -13.25
N PHE A 310 0.02 -16.65 -14.55
CA PHE A 310 -0.40 -17.59 -15.59
C PHE A 310 0.36 -18.92 -15.50
N PHE A 311 1.69 -18.84 -15.40
CA PHE A 311 2.53 -20.03 -15.26
C PHE A 311 2.24 -20.76 -13.93
N LEU A 312 2.12 -20.02 -12.83
CA LEU A 312 1.87 -20.57 -11.50
C LEU A 312 0.52 -21.31 -11.45
N SER A 313 -0.56 -20.69 -11.90
CA SER A 313 -1.90 -21.26 -11.92
C SER A 313 -1.94 -22.58 -12.71
N ASN A 314 -1.41 -22.58 -13.93
CA ASN A 314 -1.41 -23.77 -14.78
C ASN A 314 -0.50 -24.90 -14.27
N THR A 315 0.54 -24.60 -13.48
CA THR A 315 1.40 -25.66 -12.93
C THR A 315 0.93 -26.19 -11.59
N MET A 316 0.32 -25.34 -10.75
CA MET A 316 -0.13 -25.75 -9.41
C MET A 316 -1.47 -26.48 -9.40
N PHE A 317 -2.36 -26.12 -10.32
CA PHE A 317 -3.73 -26.62 -10.34
C PHE A 317 -4.04 -27.57 -11.52
N ALA A 318 -3.04 -27.93 -12.31
CA ALA A 318 -3.20 -28.86 -13.44
C ALA A 318 -3.83 -30.19 -13.05
N ASP A 319 -3.51 -30.71 -11.87
CA ASP A 319 -3.99 -32.00 -11.38
C ASP A 319 -5.30 -31.91 -10.57
N TYR A 320 -5.72 -30.68 -10.19
CA TYR A 320 -6.84 -30.46 -9.25
C TYR A 320 -8.05 -29.75 -9.88
N SER A 321 -7.88 -29.14 -11.04
CA SER A 321 -8.92 -28.35 -11.70
C SER A 321 -8.96 -28.66 -13.19
N GLU A 322 -10.17 -28.82 -13.74
CA GLU A 322 -10.36 -28.89 -15.20
C GLU A 322 -10.04 -27.57 -15.90
N ASN A 323 -10.15 -26.46 -15.17
CA ASN A 323 -9.97 -25.11 -15.68
C ASN A 323 -9.06 -24.25 -14.80
N PRO A 324 -7.77 -24.61 -14.63
CA PRO A 324 -6.83 -23.89 -13.75
C PRO A 324 -6.63 -22.42 -14.16
N ILE A 325 -6.90 -22.08 -15.41
CA ILE A 325 -6.84 -20.72 -15.94
C ILE A 325 -7.86 -19.77 -15.27
N GLY A 326 -8.93 -20.29 -14.66
CA GLY A 326 -9.93 -19.46 -13.99
C GLY A 326 -9.34 -18.68 -12.80
N LEU A 327 -8.43 -19.27 -12.03
CA LEU A 327 -7.74 -18.57 -10.94
C LEU A 327 -6.81 -17.45 -11.47
N PHE A 328 -6.13 -17.71 -12.58
CA PHE A 328 -5.38 -16.68 -13.28
C PHE A 328 -6.29 -15.52 -13.72
N ILE A 329 -7.46 -15.83 -14.29
CA ILE A 329 -8.43 -14.81 -14.73
C ILE A 329 -8.91 -13.98 -13.52
N SER A 330 -9.14 -14.58 -12.35
CA SER A 330 -9.52 -13.83 -11.14
C SER A 330 -8.45 -12.79 -10.76
N VAL A 331 -7.18 -13.17 -10.77
CA VAL A 331 -6.06 -12.26 -10.50
C VAL A 331 -5.96 -11.16 -11.57
N ILE A 332 -6.08 -11.51 -12.85
CA ILE A 332 -6.05 -10.50 -13.94
C ILE A 332 -7.20 -9.50 -13.81
N ILE A 333 -8.37 -9.93 -13.41
CA ILE A 333 -9.48 -9.02 -13.15
C ILE A 333 -9.11 -8.04 -12.04
N GLY A 334 -8.44 -8.50 -10.96
CA GLY A 334 -7.91 -7.63 -9.90
C GLY A 334 -6.98 -6.55 -10.44
N LEU A 335 -5.95 -6.95 -11.19
CA LEU A 335 -5.00 -6.02 -11.83
C LEU A 335 -5.71 -4.99 -12.73
N LEU A 336 -6.66 -5.45 -13.55
CA LEU A 336 -7.38 -4.56 -14.45
C LEU A 336 -8.29 -3.58 -13.70
N VAL A 337 -8.90 -4.02 -12.60
CA VAL A 337 -9.73 -3.13 -11.75
C VAL A 337 -8.85 -2.09 -11.06
N GLY A 338 -7.72 -2.47 -10.47
CA GLY A 338 -6.79 -1.53 -9.83
C GLY A 338 -6.30 -0.47 -10.83
N ILE A 339 -5.79 -0.88 -11.99
CA ILE A 339 -5.37 0.04 -13.05
C ILE A 339 -6.53 0.95 -13.49
N THR A 340 -7.73 0.42 -13.68
CA THR A 340 -8.89 1.21 -14.15
C THR A 340 -9.34 2.22 -13.10
N VAL A 341 -9.38 1.83 -11.81
CA VAL A 341 -9.73 2.73 -10.71
C VAL A 341 -8.68 3.83 -10.57
N GLY A 342 -7.39 3.49 -10.68
CA GLY A 342 -6.30 4.47 -10.70
C GLY A 342 -6.44 5.47 -11.85
N GLN A 343 -6.75 5.02 -13.07
CA GLN A 343 -6.99 5.88 -14.23
C GLN A 343 -8.23 6.77 -14.06
N ILE A 344 -9.32 6.24 -13.46
CA ILE A 344 -10.51 7.05 -13.15
C ILE A 344 -10.13 8.14 -12.15
N SER A 345 -9.41 7.80 -11.09
CA SER A 345 -8.96 8.79 -10.10
C SER A 345 -8.10 9.87 -10.74
N GLU A 346 -7.13 9.51 -11.56
CA GLU A 346 -6.29 10.47 -12.30
C GLU A 346 -7.14 11.37 -13.21
N TRP A 347 -8.12 10.81 -13.92
CA TRP A 347 -8.98 11.58 -14.81
C TRP A 347 -9.80 12.65 -14.08
N PHE A 348 -10.25 12.36 -12.87
CA PHE A 348 -11.05 13.29 -12.06
C PHE A 348 -10.20 14.28 -11.23
N THR A 349 -8.91 14.01 -11.02
CA THR A 349 -8.05 14.82 -10.12
C THR A 349 -6.92 15.56 -10.81
N SER A 350 -6.52 15.14 -12.02
CA SER A 350 -5.40 15.77 -12.73
C SER A 350 -5.82 17.11 -13.39
N ASP A 351 -4.98 18.14 -13.21
CA ASP A 351 -5.11 19.47 -13.80
C ASP A 351 -5.02 19.48 -15.34
N HIS A 352 -4.53 18.41 -15.93
CA HIS A 352 -4.48 18.25 -17.39
C HIS A 352 -5.87 17.98 -18.00
N HIS A 353 -6.79 17.43 -17.21
CA HIS A 353 -8.12 17.04 -17.68
C HIS A 353 -9.17 18.17 -17.58
N SER A 354 -10.18 18.06 -18.44
CA SER A 354 -11.25 19.08 -18.54
C SER A 354 -12.11 19.18 -17.29
N ILE A 355 -12.23 18.11 -16.51
CA ILE A 355 -13.05 18.07 -15.29
C ILE A 355 -12.49 19.05 -14.26
N VAL A 356 -11.20 18.95 -13.94
CA VAL A 356 -10.54 19.84 -12.97
C VAL A 356 -10.57 21.30 -13.48
N LYS A 357 -10.35 21.53 -14.78
CA LYS A 357 -10.48 22.86 -15.38
C LYS A 357 -11.90 23.41 -15.27
N SER A 358 -12.92 22.56 -15.44
CA SER A 358 -14.32 22.95 -15.26
C SER A 358 -14.63 23.35 -13.80
N ILE A 359 -14.08 22.61 -12.83
CA ILE A 359 -14.20 22.98 -11.41
C ILE A 359 -13.53 24.34 -11.17
N ALA A 360 -12.31 24.53 -11.67
CA ALA A 360 -11.59 25.81 -11.53
C ALA A 360 -12.35 26.99 -12.16
N ASP A 361 -13.02 26.77 -13.28
CA ASP A 361 -13.84 27.83 -13.92
C ASP A 361 -15.06 28.28 -13.07
N GLN A 362 -15.57 27.38 -12.18
CA GLN A 362 -16.64 27.75 -11.24
C GLN A 362 -16.18 28.76 -10.18
N ALA A 363 -14.86 28.90 -9.96
CA ALA A 363 -14.35 29.96 -9.09
C ALA A 363 -14.76 31.37 -9.55
N LYS A 364 -15.00 31.57 -10.86
CA LYS A 364 -15.47 32.82 -11.44
C LYS A 364 -16.90 33.18 -11.01
N THR A 365 -17.70 32.21 -10.63
CA THR A 365 -19.10 32.39 -10.20
C THR A 365 -19.25 32.49 -8.69
N GLY A 366 -18.24 32.05 -7.92
CA GLY A 366 -18.18 32.20 -6.47
C GLY A 366 -17.73 30.93 -5.74
N PRO A 367 -17.38 31.06 -4.44
CA PRO A 367 -16.86 29.94 -3.67
C PRO A 367 -17.87 28.80 -3.46
N ALA A 368 -19.15 29.11 -3.33
CA ALA A 368 -20.20 28.11 -3.15
C ALA A 368 -20.34 27.18 -4.37
N THR A 369 -20.32 27.72 -5.55
CA THR A 369 -20.40 26.97 -6.81
C THR A 369 -19.15 26.13 -7.04
N LEU A 370 -17.97 26.65 -6.66
CA LEU A 370 -16.71 25.90 -6.69
C LEU A 370 -16.77 24.65 -5.81
N VAL A 371 -17.19 24.82 -4.54
CA VAL A 371 -17.30 23.70 -3.59
C VAL A 371 -18.32 22.67 -4.07
N LEU A 372 -19.51 23.11 -4.52
CA LEU A 372 -20.55 22.21 -5.03
C LEU A 372 -20.09 21.44 -6.27
N SER A 373 -19.37 22.10 -7.18
CA SER A 373 -18.80 21.44 -8.36
C SER A 373 -17.78 20.38 -7.97
N GLY A 374 -16.87 20.67 -7.04
CA GLY A 374 -15.88 19.72 -6.54
C GLY A 374 -16.53 18.50 -5.89
N ILE A 375 -17.53 18.70 -5.02
CA ILE A 375 -18.28 17.61 -4.39
C ILE A 375 -19.00 16.76 -5.46
N SER A 376 -19.65 17.39 -6.44
CA SER A 376 -20.36 16.69 -7.50
C SER A 376 -19.43 15.80 -8.33
N GLU A 377 -18.28 16.31 -8.73
CA GLU A 377 -17.31 15.53 -9.51
C GLU A 377 -16.64 14.42 -8.65
N GLY A 378 -16.39 14.67 -7.37
CA GLY A 378 -15.93 13.64 -6.44
C GLY A 378 -16.93 12.49 -6.28
N MET A 379 -18.23 12.79 -6.16
CA MET A 379 -19.29 11.77 -6.13
C MET A 379 -19.37 10.98 -7.45
N ARG A 380 -19.17 11.64 -8.59
CA ARG A 380 -19.13 10.96 -9.89
C ARG A 380 -17.92 10.02 -10.01
N SER A 381 -16.74 10.45 -9.58
CA SER A 381 -15.53 9.61 -9.54
C SER A 381 -15.76 8.37 -8.70
N ALA A 382 -16.31 8.53 -7.49
CA ALA A 382 -16.64 7.41 -6.62
C ALA A 382 -17.65 6.44 -7.25
N ALA A 383 -18.67 6.95 -7.93
CA ALA A 383 -19.68 6.12 -8.61
C ALA A 383 -19.07 5.26 -9.72
N PHE A 384 -18.19 5.82 -10.55
CA PHE A 384 -17.49 5.04 -11.58
C PHE A 384 -16.59 3.97 -10.98
N SER A 385 -15.83 4.30 -9.95
CA SER A 385 -14.97 3.34 -9.25
C SER A 385 -15.77 2.19 -8.65
N VAL A 386 -16.90 2.47 -8.00
CA VAL A 386 -17.80 1.43 -7.45
C VAL A 386 -18.35 0.53 -8.55
N ILE A 387 -18.75 1.08 -9.69
CA ILE A 387 -19.24 0.27 -10.82
C ILE A 387 -18.16 -0.70 -11.31
N VAL A 388 -16.92 -0.22 -11.49
CA VAL A 388 -15.78 -1.06 -11.92
C VAL A 388 -15.52 -2.17 -10.91
N VAL A 389 -15.51 -1.86 -9.61
CA VAL A 389 -15.32 -2.86 -8.53
C VAL A 389 -16.43 -3.92 -8.56
N VAL A 390 -17.70 -3.53 -8.71
CA VAL A 390 -18.83 -4.47 -8.77
C VAL A 390 -18.68 -5.45 -9.94
N PHE A 391 -18.32 -4.95 -11.14
CA PHE A 391 -18.06 -5.83 -12.27
C PHE A 391 -16.82 -6.71 -12.06
N GLY A 392 -15.79 -6.19 -11.41
CA GLY A 392 -14.60 -6.94 -11.04
C GLY A 392 -14.91 -8.09 -10.09
N VAL A 393 -15.64 -7.82 -9.02
CA VAL A 393 -16.08 -8.86 -8.05
C VAL A 393 -16.90 -9.94 -8.75
N PHE A 394 -17.87 -9.55 -9.58
CA PHE A 394 -18.69 -10.51 -10.32
C PHE A 394 -17.86 -11.36 -11.29
N GLY A 395 -16.93 -10.74 -12.01
CA GLY A 395 -16.03 -11.44 -12.92
C GLY A 395 -15.07 -12.39 -12.19
N ALA A 396 -14.47 -11.95 -11.08
CA ALA A 396 -13.60 -12.80 -10.27
C ALA A 396 -14.34 -13.96 -9.61
N TYR A 397 -15.59 -13.73 -9.17
CA TYR A 397 -16.45 -14.78 -8.67
C TYR A 397 -16.72 -15.86 -9.73
N THR A 398 -17.15 -15.45 -10.91
CA THR A 398 -17.46 -16.41 -12.00
C THR A 398 -16.23 -17.18 -12.47
N ALA A 399 -15.06 -16.53 -12.50
CA ALA A 399 -13.80 -17.15 -12.86
C ALA A 399 -13.32 -18.18 -11.80
N GLY A 400 -13.46 -17.85 -10.52
CA GLY A 400 -13.12 -18.74 -9.41
C GLY A 400 -14.07 -19.95 -9.34
N ASP A 401 -15.37 -19.74 -9.53
CA ASP A 401 -16.37 -20.82 -9.57
C ASP A 401 -16.12 -21.77 -10.76
N TRP A 402 -15.77 -21.22 -11.91
CA TRP A 402 -15.38 -22.01 -13.07
C TRP A 402 -14.10 -22.84 -12.84
N ALA A 403 -13.16 -22.34 -12.03
CA ALA A 403 -11.92 -23.04 -11.72
C ALA A 403 -12.08 -24.16 -10.70
N LEU A 404 -12.78 -23.91 -9.61
CA LEU A 404 -12.80 -24.76 -8.42
C LEU A 404 -14.18 -25.32 -8.06
N GLY A 405 -15.25 -24.91 -8.77
CA GLY A 405 -16.62 -25.28 -8.43
C GLY A 405 -17.11 -24.66 -7.12
N ALA A 406 -17.90 -25.40 -6.36
CA ALA A 406 -18.54 -24.90 -5.15
C ALA A 406 -17.51 -24.31 -4.14
N GLY A 407 -17.69 -23.04 -3.81
CA GLY A 407 -16.76 -22.27 -2.95
C GLY A 407 -15.65 -21.54 -3.73
N GLY A 408 -15.35 -21.94 -4.96
CA GLY A 408 -14.31 -21.33 -5.78
C GLY A 408 -14.58 -19.87 -6.12
N GLY A 409 -15.85 -19.49 -6.27
CA GLY A 409 -16.24 -18.12 -6.58
C GLY A 409 -15.80 -17.12 -5.50
N ILE A 410 -16.04 -17.43 -4.22
CA ILE A 410 -15.58 -16.55 -3.11
C ILE A 410 -14.05 -16.54 -3.03
N TYR A 411 -13.40 -17.69 -3.20
CA TYR A 411 -11.94 -17.75 -3.24
C TYR A 411 -11.36 -16.87 -4.36
N GLY A 412 -11.96 -16.91 -5.57
CA GLY A 412 -11.59 -16.04 -6.68
C GLY A 412 -11.75 -14.54 -6.34
N CYS A 413 -12.84 -14.17 -5.65
CA CYS A 413 -13.03 -12.80 -5.16
C CYS A 413 -11.96 -12.37 -4.16
N LEU A 414 -11.52 -13.27 -3.28
CA LEU A 414 -10.47 -12.97 -2.31
C LEU A 414 -9.09 -12.85 -2.98
N LEU A 415 -8.83 -13.65 -4.03
CA LEU A 415 -7.62 -13.51 -4.85
C LEU A 415 -7.59 -12.19 -5.63
N TYR A 416 -8.72 -11.74 -6.13
CA TYR A 416 -8.88 -10.44 -6.78
C TYR A 416 -8.39 -9.30 -5.89
N THR A 417 -8.71 -9.33 -4.58
CA THR A 417 -8.31 -8.28 -3.65
C THR A 417 -6.81 -8.34 -3.30
N SER A 418 -6.18 -9.52 -3.36
CA SER A 418 -4.76 -9.65 -3.04
C SER A 418 -3.85 -8.95 -4.06
N ASP A 419 -4.31 -8.80 -5.28
CA ASP A 419 -3.56 -8.16 -6.35
C ASP A 419 -3.81 -6.64 -6.43
N ALA A 420 -5.05 -6.22 -6.12
CA ALA A 420 -5.40 -4.79 -6.07
C ALA A 420 -4.71 -4.03 -4.91
N ALA A 421 -4.16 -4.73 -3.93
CA ALA A 421 -3.41 -4.11 -2.82
C ALA A 421 -1.92 -3.86 -3.16
N ASP A 422 -1.40 -4.42 -4.25
CA ASP A 422 0.01 -4.26 -4.68
C ASP A 422 0.26 -2.96 -5.49
N GLU A 423 -0.76 -2.21 -5.88
CA GLU A 423 -0.71 -0.93 -6.58
C GLU A 423 -0.83 0.28 -5.64
#